data_a0410aff3833dd51c5efe40e117e30f8
#
_entry.id   a0410aff3833dd51c5efe40e117e30f8
#
_cell.length_a   1.000
_cell.length_b   1.000
_cell.length_c   1.000
_cell.angle_alpha   90.00
_cell.angle_beta   90.00
_cell.angle_gamma   90.00
#
_symmetry.space_group_name_H-M   'P 1'
#
loop_
_entity.id
_entity.type
_entity.pdbx_description
1 polymer ?
#
loop_
_entity_poly.entity_id
_entity_poly.type
_entity_poly.pdbx_seq_one_letter_code
_entity_poly.pdbx_strand_id
1 'polypeptide(L)'
;MLTYTRSVRLDAPLEPIFRYCTSRHGFSRQFPFDVQWLSEKEYWARGDILDFRYRVCGIWLRHRAEIISLEPNQSFTDLMLKGIYRAFRHTHEFKSSGGRTCVTDTVEFTFGLGKTVDRLIGLPTLRQTFEKRHRLLKEWAARWNGHVEKTQQIE
;
A
#
# COMPACT_ATOMS: atom_id res chain seq x y z
N MET A 1 -1.25 20.33 -5.06
CA MET A 1 -1.50 18.89 -4.83
C MET A 1 -2.66 18.73 -3.86
N LEU A 2 -3.40 17.65 -3.97
CA LEU A 2 -4.39 17.25 -2.98
C LEU A 2 -3.82 16.16 -2.07
N THR A 3 -4.36 16.08 -0.86
CA THR A 3 -4.01 15.04 0.10
C THR A 3 -5.22 14.17 0.39
N TYR A 4 -5.03 12.85 0.37
CA TYR A 4 -6.00 11.85 0.77
C TYR A 4 -5.41 11.01 1.90
N THR A 5 -6.13 10.85 2.99
CA THR A 5 -5.71 10.03 4.14
C THR A 5 -6.79 9.03 4.51
N ARG A 6 -6.38 7.79 4.79
CA ARG A 6 -7.27 6.73 5.28
C ARG A 6 -6.53 5.82 6.24
N SER A 7 -7.21 5.46 7.32
CA SER A 7 -6.70 4.51 8.32
C SER A 7 -7.52 3.24 8.35
N VAL A 8 -6.89 2.14 8.74
CA VAL A 8 -7.52 0.85 8.99
C VAL A 8 -6.94 0.22 10.24
N ARG A 9 -7.80 -0.39 11.06
CA ARG A 9 -7.40 -1.16 12.23
C ARG A 9 -7.43 -2.65 11.91
N LEU A 10 -6.32 -3.35 12.23
CA LEU A 10 -6.08 -4.74 11.86
C LEU A 10 -5.89 -5.61 13.11
N ASP A 11 -6.51 -6.78 13.14
CA ASP A 11 -6.40 -7.75 14.23
C ASP A 11 -5.16 -8.65 14.05
N ALA A 12 -4.00 -8.04 13.97
CA ALA A 12 -2.71 -8.73 13.93
C ALA A 12 -1.60 -7.83 14.50
N PRO A 13 -0.49 -8.41 14.99
CA PRO A 13 0.65 -7.64 15.47
C PRO A 13 1.32 -6.82 14.36
N LEU A 14 2.01 -5.76 14.76
CA LEU A 14 2.59 -4.79 13.83
C LEU A 14 3.67 -5.38 12.92
N GLU A 15 4.60 -6.17 13.45
CA GLU A 15 5.74 -6.67 12.68
C GLU A 15 5.33 -7.53 11.46
N PRO A 16 4.44 -8.53 11.56
CA PRO A 16 3.95 -9.26 10.38
C PRO A 16 3.22 -8.36 9.37
N ILE A 17 2.45 -7.38 9.84
CA ILE A 17 1.75 -6.42 8.98
C ILE A 17 2.77 -5.57 8.21
N PHE A 18 3.75 -4.99 8.91
CA PHE A 18 4.78 -4.17 8.30
C PHE A 18 5.57 -4.96 7.25
N ARG A 19 6.02 -6.18 7.59
CA ARG A 19 6.75 -7.07 6.68
C ARG A 19 5.92 -7.42 5.44
N TYR A 20 4.63 -7.69 5.61
CA TYR A 20 3.72 -7.93 4.49
C TYR A 20 3.55 -6.70 3.60
N CYS A 21 3.37 -5.51 4.19
CA CYS A 21 3.20 -4.26 3.45
C CYS A 21 4.47 -3.79 2.74
N THR A 22 5.65 -4.20 3.19
CA THR A 22 6.95 -3.85 2.58
C THR A 22 7.52 -4.96 1.70
N SER A 23 6.66 -5.81 1.15
CA SER A 23 7.02 -6.89 0.25
C SER A 23 6.27 -6.83 -1.08
N ARG A 24 6.91 -7.33 -2.13
CA ARG A 24 6.31 -7.48 -3.46
C ARG A 24 5.08 -8.39 -3.42
N HIS A 25 5.17 -9.52 -2.72
CA HIS A 25 4.06 -10.44 -2.54
C HIS A 25 2.87 -9.76 -1.84
N GLY A 26 3.12 -9.14 -0.70
CA GLY A 26 2.07 -8.45 0.06
C GLY A 26 1.44 -7.29 -0.70
N PHE A 27 2.24 -6.49 -1.41
CA PHE A 27 1.72 -5.45 -2.29
C PHE A 27 0.78 -6.02 -3.36
N SER A 28 1.20 -7.06 -4.06
CA SER A 28 0.40 -7.68 -5.13
C SER A 28 -0.95 -8.20 -4.62
N ARG A 29 -0.99 -8.71 -3.38
CA ARG A 29 -2.21 -9.25 -2.76
C ARG A 29 -3.19 -8.20 -2.26
N GLN A 30 -2.70 -7.02 -1.88
CA GLN A 30 -3.54 -5.91 -1.40
C GLN A 30 -3.81 -4.86 -2.48
N PHE A 31 -3.09 -4.88 -3.60
CA PHE A 31 -3.34 -3.97 -4.71
C PHE A 31 -4.57 -4.42 -5.50
N PRO A 32 -5.52 -3.51 -5.82
CA PRO A 32 -6.82 -3.90 -6.37
C PRO A 32 -6.83 -4.23 -7.86
N PHE A 33 -5.68 -4.21 -8.51
CA PHE A 33 -5.51 -4.48 -9.94
C PHE A 33 -4.53 -5.61 -10.19
N ASP A 34 -4.61 -6.24 -11.36
CA ASP A 34 -3.60 -7.20 -11.80
C ASP A 34 -2.25 -6.50 -11.93
N VAL A 35 -1.20 -7.10 -11.35
CA VAL A 35 0.16 -6.55 -11.33
C VAL A 35 1.12 -7.45 -12.06
N GLN A 36 1.97 -6.85 -12.88
CA GLN A 36 3.13 -7.48 -13.50
C GLN A 36 4.39 -6.74 -13.06
N TRP A 37 5.23 -7.39 -12.26
CA TRP A 37 6.47 -6.82 -11.78
C TRP A 37 7.56 -6.81 -12.86
N LEU A 38 8.31 -5.71 -12.91
CA LEU A 38 9.51 -5.51 -13.73
C LEU A 38 10.77 -5.45 -12.85
N SER A 39 10.63 -5.26 -11.53
CA SER A 39 11.67 -5.39 -10.52
C SER A 39 11.50 -6.71 -9.76
N GLU A 40 12.62 -7.34 -9.33
CA GLU A 40 12.60 -8.70 -8.78
C GLU A 40 12.69 -8.76 -7.24
N LYS A 41 13.08 -7.66 -6.58
CA LYS A 41 13.32 -7.66 -5.14
C LYS A 41 12.03 -7.93 -4.36
N GLU A 42 12.06 -8.91 -3.45
CA GLU A 42 10.90 -9.32 -2.67
C GLU A 42 10.63 -8.37 -1.49
N TYR A 43 11.65 -8.05 -0.68
CA TYR A 43 11.52 -7.14 0.46
C TYR A 43 12.22 -5.83 0.18
N TRP A 44 11.57 -4.72 0.52
CA TRP A 44 12.06 -3.39 0.17
C TRP A 44 12.91 -2.76 1.25
N ALA A 45 13.85 -1.93 0.81
CA ALA A 45 14.67 -1.06 1.61
C ALA A 45 14.64 0.36 1.04
N ARG A 46 15.11 1.32 1.80
CA ARG A 46 15.29 2.70 1.31
C ARG A 46 16.20 2.71 0.07
N GLY A 47 15.80 3.45 -0.95
CA GLY A 47 16.48 3.57 -2.24
C GLY A 47 16.06 2.53 -3.27
N ASP A 48 15.27 1.52 -2.89
CA ASP A 48 14.77 0.52 -3.85
C ASP A 48 13.76 1.14 -4.82
N ILE A 49 13.81 0.65 -6.05
CA ILE A 49 12.88 1.03 -7.11
C ILE A 49 11.81 -0.04 -7.26
N LEU A 50 10.56 0.36 -7.07
CA LEU A 50 9.38 -0.44 -7.39
C LEU A 50 9.01 -0.15 -8.83
N ASP A 51 9.15 -1.14 -9.71
CA ASP A 51 8.81 -1.01 -11.13
C ASP A 51 7.84 -2.12 -11.53
N PHE A 52 6.63 -1.75 -11.90
CA PHE A 52 5.57 -2.67 -12.27
C PHE A 52 4.57 -2.07 -13.25
N ARG A 53 3.80 -2.94 -13.88
CA ARG A 53 2.61 -2.58 -14.66
C ARG A 53 1.37 -3.07 -13.92
N TYR A 54 0.28 -2.35 -14.05
CA TYR A 54 -1.02 -2.76 -13.57
C TYR A 54 -2.09 -2.53 -14.62
N ARG A 55 -3.15 -3.35 -14.60
CA ARG A 55 -4.17 -3.35 -15.65
C ARG A 55 -5.44 -2.67 -15.15
N VAL A 56 -5.88 -1.64 -15.89
CA VAL A 56 -7.13 -0.93 -15.66
C VAL A 56 -7.94 -0.95 -16.95
N CYS A 57 -9.17 -1.49 -16.92
CA CYS A 57 -10.03 -1.59 -18.10
C CYS A 57 -9.32 -2.18 -19.34
N GLY A 58 -8.50 -3.22 -19.14
CA GLY A 58 -7.74 -3.88 -20.20
C GLY A 58 -6.46 -3.19 -20.65
N ILE A 59 -6.17 -1.98 -20.15
CA ILE A 59 -4.97 -1.21 -20.50
C ILE A 59 -3.91 -1.39 -19.41
N TRP A 60 -2.68 -1.71 -19.83
CA TRP A 60 -1.52 -1.80 -18.95
C TRP A 60 -0.89 -0.42 -18.75
N LEU A 61 -0.87 0.02 -17.49
CA LEU A 61 -0.25 1.28 -17.06
C LEU A 61 1.03 0.95 -16.30
N ARG A 62 2.10 1.70 -16.57
CA ARG A 62 3.37 1.53 -15.84
C ARG A 62 3.39 2.43 -14.61
N HIS A 63 3.87 1.89 -13.51
CA HIS A 63 4.17 2.64 -12.29
C HIS A 63 5.60 2.34 -11.86
N ARG A 64 6.38 3.39 -11.66
CA ARG A 64 7.74 3.31 -11.13
C ARG A 64 7.85 4.27 -9.97
N ALA A 65 8.26 3.77 -8.81
CA ALA A 65 8.40 4.55 -7.60
C ALA A 65 9.70 4.20 -6.86
N GLU A 66 10.22 5.12 -6.08
CA GLU A 66 11.37 4.92 -5.20
C GLU A 66 10.91 4.91 -3.75
N ILE A 67 11.41 3.97 -2.95
CA ILE A 67 11.28 4.00 -1.49
C ILE A 67 12.22 5.06 -0.94
N ILE A 68 11.73 6.27 -0.74
CA ILE A 68 12.56 7.41 -0.30
C ILE A 68 12.84 7.41 1.21
N SER A 69 12.01 6.72 2.01
CA SER A 69 12.22 6.48 3.43
C SER A 69 11.63 5.14 3.85
N LEU A 70 12.27 4.48 4.81
CA LEU A 70 11.76 3.26 5.43
C LEU A 70 12.35 3.15 6.84
N GLU A 71 11.48 3.26 7.84
CA GLU A 71 11.77 3.08 9.26
C GLU A 71 11.06 1.79 9.73
N PRO A 72 11.81 0.73 10.08
CA PRO A 72 11.23 -0.57 10.41
C PRO A 72 10.14 -0.49 11.49
N ASN A 73 9.01 -1.12 11.22
CA ASN A 73 7.84 -1.16 12.11
C ASN A 73 7.22 0.22 12.46
N GLN A 74 7.55 1.26 11.69
CA GLN A 74 7.02 2.61 11.91
C GLN A 74 6.40 3.20 10.65
N SER A 75 7.17 3.30 9.57
CA SER A 75 6.68 3.93 8.35
C SER A 75 7.54 3.61 7.13
N PHE A 76 6.98 3.79 5.96
CA PHE A 76 7.74 3.96 4.73
C PHE A 76 7.01 4.91 3.77
N THR A 77 7.78 5.51 2.88
CA THR A 77 7.25 6.44 1.88
C THR A 77 7.78 6.06 0.50
N ASP A 78 6.90 5.92 -0.46
CA ASP A 78 7.25 5.80 -1.86
C ASP A 78 6.92 7.09 -2.63
N LEU A 79 7.81 7.44 -3.55
CA LEU A 79 7.69 8.59 -4.44
C LEU A 79 7.65 8.12 -5.88
N MET A 80 6.57 8.42 -6.58
CA MET A 80 6.44 8.05 -7.99
C MET A 80 7.44 8.81 -8.85
N LEU A 81 8.22 8.07 -9.64
CA LEU A 81 9.15 8.58 -10.65
C LEU A 81 8.53 8.59 -12.05
N LYS A 82 7.61 7.63 -12.30
CA LYS A 82 6.89 7.50 -13.57
C LYS A 82 5.53 6.83 -13.35
N GLY A 83 4.47 7.41 -13.89
CA GLY A 83 3.11 6.88 -13.77
C GLY A 83 2.09 7.81 -14.41
N ILE A 84 0.82 7.60 -14.08
CA ILE A 84 -0.31 8.38 -14.62
C ILE A 84 -0.47 9.75 -13.96
N TYR A 85 0.08 9.92 -12.76
CA TYR A 85 0.08 11.21 -12.05
C TYR A 85 1.27 12.06 -12.46
N ARG A 86 1.14 13.37 -12.40
CA ARG A 86 2.27 14.28 -12.52
C ARG A 86 3.13 14.27 -11.26
N ALA A 87 2.50 14.12 -10.10
CA ALA A 87 3.18 13.90 -8.83
C ALA A 87 2.33 12.98 -7.97
N PHE A 88 2.99 12.04 -7.27
CA PHE A 88 2.37 11.10 -6.36
C PHE A 88 3.38 10.70 -5.29
N ARG A 89 3.04 10.95 -4.04
CA ARG A 89 3.82 10.55 -2.86
C ARG A 89 2.89 9.80 -1.91
N HIS A 90 3.30 8.62 -1.49
CA HIS A 90 2.50 7.78 -0.63
C HIS A 90 3.27 7.42 0.64
N THR A 91 2.76 7.84 1.77
CA THR A 91 3.30 7.54 3.09
C THR A 91 2.42 6.53 3.80
N HIS A 92 3.04 5.48 4.32
CA HIS A 92 2.43 4.42 5.14
C HIS A 92 2.94 4.56 6.57
N GLU A 93 2.04 4.69 7.52
CA GLU A 93 2.37 4.74 8.94
C GLU A 93 1.74 3.53 9.65
N PHE A 94 2.47 2.95 10.59
CA PHE A 94 2.09 1.77 11.35
C PHE A 94 2.18 2.07 12.84
N LYS A 95 1.08 1.87 13.58
CA LYS A 95 1.03 2.08 15.03
C LYS A 95 0.42 0.86 15.71
N SER A 96 1.09 0.36 16.74
CA SER A 96 0.58 -0.73 17.58
C SER A 96 -0.29 -0.15 18.70
N SER A 97 -1.41 -0.81 18.99
CA SER A 97 -2.30 -0.50 20.10
C SER A 97 -2.99 -1.77 20.60
N GLY A 98 -2.65 -2.22 21.80
CA GLY A 98 -3.29 -3.38 22.44
C GLY A 98 -3.20 -4.69 21.62
N GLY A 99 -2.06 -4.98 21.00
CA GLY A 99 -1.84 -6.17 20.16
C GLY A 99 -2.46 -6.08 18.77
N ARG A 100 -3.09 -4.97 18.44
CA ARG A 100 -3.65 -4.63 17.12
C ARG A 100 -2.75 -3.62 16.42
N THR A 101 -2.93 -3.48 15.12
CA THR A 101 -2.16 -2.53 14.29
C THR A 101 -3.10 -1.56 13.59
N CYS A 102 -2.82 -0.28 13.71
CA CYS A 102 -3.43 0.75 12.89
C CYS A 102 -2.49 1.11 11.75
N VAL A 103 -2.94 0.95 10.52
CA VAL A 103 -2.23 1.38 9.31
C VAL A 103 -2.91 2.64 8.78
N THR A 104 -2.12 3.69 8.56
CA THR A 104 -2.59 4.95 7.96
C THR A 104 -1.85 5.18 6.65
N ASP A 105 -2.61 5.29 5.58
CA ASP A 105 -2.11 5.66 4.26
C ASP A 105 -2.41 7.14 3.99
N THR A 106 -1.39 7.90 3.63
CA THR A 106 -1.50 9.30 3.22
C THR A 106 -0.92 9.48 1.82
N VAL A 107 -1.75 9.92 0.89
CA VAL A 107 -1.38 10.14 -0.51
C VAL A 107 -1.47 11.62 -0.84
N GLU A 108 -0.35 12.19 -1.28
CA GLU A 108 -0.28 13.52 -1.87
C GLU A 108 -0.12 13.38 -3.39
N PHE A 109 -1.05 13.97 -4.16
CA PHE A 109 -1.08 13.72 -5.60
C PHE A 109 -1.58 14.91 -6.42
N THR A 110 -1.28 14.89 -7.72
CA THR A 110 -1.91 15.69 -8.76
C THR A 110 -1.75 15.04 -10.13
N PHE A 111 -2.77 15.13 -10.97
CA PHE A 111 -2.65 14.79 -12.40
C PHE A 111 -1.95 15.88 -13.20
N GLY A 112 -1.85 17.11 -12.65
CA GLY A 112 -1.31 18.27 -13.36
C GLY A 112 -2.29 18.94 -14.32
N LEU A 113 -3.56 18.55 -14.27
CA LEU A 113 -4.66 19.08 -15.11
C LEU A 113 -5.57 20.05 -14.34
N GLY A 114 -5.13 20.48 -13.17
CA GLY A 114 -5.84 21.41 -12.28
C GLY A 114 -6.58 20.73 -11.12
N LYS A 115 -6.81 21.52 -10.05
CA LYS A 115 -7.42 21.03 -8.81
C LYS A 115 -8.83 20.43 -8.99
N THR A 116 -9.57 20.89 -9.99
CA THR A 116 -10.92 20.36 -10.27
C THR A 116 -10.85 18.91 -10.75
N VAL A 117 -9.92 18.59 -11.65
CA VAL A 117 -9.70 17.21 -12.12
C VAL A 117 -9.21 16.33 -10.98
N ASP A 118 -8.25 16.79 -10.19
CA ASP A 118 -7.74 16.07 -9.03
C ASP A 118 -8.87 15.75 -8.04
N ARG A 119 -9.81 16.69 -7.82
CA ARG A 119 -10.93 16.54 -6.90
C ARG A 119 -12.05 15.65 -7.42
N LEU A 120 -12.42 15.79 -8.70
CA LEU A 120 -13.56 15.07 -9.27
C LEU A 120 -13.22 13.66 -9.76
N ILE A 121 -11.98 13.43 -10.15
CA ILE A 121 -11.51 12.13 -10.67
C ILE A 121 -10.55 11.47 -9.68
N GLY A 122 -9.52 12.18 -9.24
CA GLY A 122 -8.46 11.63 -8.40
C GLY A 122 -8.94 11.16 -7.04
N LEU A 123 -9.65 12.00 -6.28
CA LEU A 123 -10.12 11.62 -4.95
C LEU A 123 -11.07 10.41 -4.94
N PRO A 124 -12.11 10.33 -5.80
CA PRO A 124 -12.96 9.14 -5.86
C PRO A 124 -12.19 7.87 -6.23
N THR A 125 -11.27 7.97 -7.19
CA THR A 125 -10.42 6.83 -7.61
C THR A 125 -9.55 6.34 -6.47
N LEU A 126 -8.87 7.23 -5.75
CA LEU A 126 -8.06 6.87 -4.58
C LEU A 126 -8.92 6.27 -3.48
N ARG A 127 -10.10 6.85 -3.19
CA ARG A 127 -11.02 6.31 -2.20
C ARG A 127 -11.37 4.85 -2.50
N GLN A 128 -11.81 4.52 -3.70
CA GLN A 128 -12.13 3.15 -4.10
C GLN A 128 -10.91 2.22 -3.98
N THR A 129 -9.74 2.67 -4.46
CA THR A 129 -8.49 1.90 -4.42
C THR A 129 -8.11 1.54 -2.99
N PHE A 130 -8.11 2.53 -2.08
CA PHE A 130 -7.72 2.32 -0.69
C PHE A 130 -8.78 1.61 0.15
N GLU A 131 -10.07 1.76 -0.15
CA GLU A 131 -11.13 0.97 0.46
C GLU A 131 -10.95 -0.52 0.16
N LYS A 132 -10.69 -0.87 -1.10
CA LYS A 132 -10.44 -2.25 -1.50
C LYS A 132 -9.13 -2.79 -0.90
N ARG A 133 -8.05 -1.98 -0.94
CA ARG A 133 -6.76 -2.33 -0.33
C ARG A 133 -6.90 -2.64 1.16
N HIS A 134 -7.53 -1.75 1.91
CA HIS A 134 -7.72 -1.92 3.36
C HIS A 134 -8.60 -3.13 3.71
N ARG A 135 -9.61 -3.43 2.89
CA ARG A 135 -10.42 -4.64 3.05
C ARG A 135 -9.58 -5.90 2.85
N LEU A 136 -8.77 -5.97 1.78
CA LEU A 136 -7.88 -7.11 1.52
C LEU A 136 -6.84 -7.28 2.64
N LEU A 137 -6.33 -6.18 3.18
CA LEU A 137 -5.39 -6.20 4.30
C LEU A 137 -6.05 -6.72 5.59
N LYS A 138 -7.30 -6.32 5.87
CA LYS A 138 -8.09 -6.89 6.99
C LYS A 138 -8.30 -8.39 6.85
N GLU A 139 -8.65 -8.87 5.67
CA GLU A 139 -8.85 -10.29 5.39
C GLU A 139 -7.57 -11.09 5.58
N TRP A 140 -6.43 -10.55 5.15
CA TRP A 140 -5.13 -11.17 5.38
C TRP A 140 -4.80 -11.24 6.87
N ALA A 141 -4.97 -10.15 7.62
CA ALA A 141 -4.69 -10.07 9.04
C ALA A 141 -5.52 -11.09 9.85
N ALA A 142 -6.80 -11.22 9.53
CA ALA A 142 -7.69 -12.19 10.17
C ALA A 142 -7.24 -13.65 9.91
N ARG A 143 -6.82 -13.99 8.70
CA ARG A 143 -6.30 -15.32 8.35
C ARG A 143 -4.97 -15.61 9.05
N TRP A 144 -4.08 -14.61 9.11
CA TRP A 144 -2.80 -14.73 9.78
C TRP A 144 -2.99 -15.07 11.28
N ASN A 145 -3.88 -14.35 11.96
CA ASN A 145 -4.19 -14.56 13.38
C ASN A 145 -4.78 -15.95 13.64
N GLY A 146 -5.71 -16.41 12.80
CA GLY A 146 -6.28 -17.74 12.89
C GLY A 146 -5.27 -18.88 12.64
N HIS A 147 -4.19 -18.66 11.89
CA HIS A 147 -3.11 -19.62 11.70
C HIS A 147 -2.24 -19.75 12.96
N VAL A 148 -1.89 -18.63 13.60
CA VAL A 148 -1.10 -18.61 14.84
C VAL A 148 -1.83 -19.32 15.98
N GLU A 149 -3.14 -19.07 16.16
CA GLU A 149 -3.96 -19.73 17.18
C GLU A 149 -4.01 -21.25 16.99
N LYS A 150 -4.15 -21.74 15.76
CA LYS A 150 -4.15 -23.19 15.46
C LYS A 150 -2.80 -23.85 15.73
N THR A 151 -1.69 -23.16 15.50
CA THR A 151 -0.34 -23.70 15.77
C THR A 151 -0.06 -23.80 17.26
N GLN A 152 -0.54 -22.86 18.07
CA GLN A 152 -0.41 -22.88 19.52
C GLN A 152 -1.27 -23.94 20.23
N GLN A 153 -2.33 -24.43 19.59
CA GLN A 153 -3.20 -25.50 20.14
C GLN A 153 -2.66 -26.91 19.88
N ILE A 154 -1.60 -27.07 19.09
CA ILE A 154 -1.01 -28.37 18.72
C ILE A 154 0.27 -28.65 19.54
N GLU A 155 0.80 -27.69 20.28
CA GLU A 155 1.90 -27.85 21.25
C GLU A 155 1.36 -28.09 22.67
#